data_793f1e0cffa129b936f9984de5f2025e
#
_entry.id   793f1e0cffa129b936f9984de5f2025e
#
_cell.length_a   1.000
_cell.length_b   1.000
_cell.length_c   1.000
_cell.angle_alpha   90.00
_cell.angle_beta   90.00
_cell.angle_gamma   90.00
#
_symmetry.space_group_name_H-M   'P 1'
#
loop_
_entity.id
_entity.type
_entity.pdbx_description
1 polymer ?
#
loop_
_entity_poly.entity_id
_entity_poly.type
_entity_poly.pdbx_seq_one_letter_code
_entity_poly.pdbx_strand_id
1 'polypeptide(L)'
;NIDIKDVPATMFYNTRLFHTSGITLGLGGNAQKFAIECIRKFKENGTLISFDVNYRANLWSGEEARKCIESILPYVDIFFCSADTARLTFGKTGTIEEIQKSFCEEYPISVVASTERTVITPKKHDFTSIIYSAKEDRYYSESPYNSIDVVDRIGSGDAYVSGALYGYLRHHDCQKMLEYGNAMAAIKHSVIGAMVFTPDLPPDTP
;
A
#
# COMPACT_ATOMS: atom_id res chain seq x y z
N ASN A 1 -16.93 -13.19 15.44
CA ASN A 1 -16.40 -13.94 14.29
C ASN A 1 -16.92 -13.29 13.01
N ILE A 2 -16.03 -13.00 12.08
CA ILE A 2 -16.35 -12.49 10.73
C ILE A 2 -16.32 -13.71 9.81
N ASP A 3 -17.38 -13.93 9.00
CA ASP A 3 -17.46 -15.00 8.02
C ASP A 3 -17.65 -14.40 6.62
N ILE A 4 -17.04 -15.02 5.61
CA ILE A 4 -17.19 -14.59 4.21
C ILE A 4 -18.64 -14.66 3.73
N LYS A 5 -19.47 -15.47 4.36
CA LYS A 5 -20.91 -15.60 4.09
C LYS A 5 -21.70 -14.37 4.53
N ASP A 6 -21.14 -13.57 5.47
CA ASP A 6 -21.76 -12.34 5.96
C ASP A 6 -21.53 -11.18 4.97
N VAL A 7 -20.61 -11.35 4.00
CA VAL A 7 -20.36 -10.36 2.95
C VAL A 7 -21.42 -10.52 1.85
N PRO A 8 -22.22 -9.48 1.56
CA PRO A 8 -23.18 -9.53 0.48
C PRO A 8 -22.52 -9.90 -0.86
N ALA A 9 -23.04 -10.89 -1.57
CA ALA A 9 -22.46 -11.37 -2.82
C ALA A 9 -22.28 -10.24 -3.86
N THR A 10 -23.18 -9.25 -3.85
CA THR A 10 -23.12 -8.07 -4.73
C THR A 10 -21.86 -7.23 -4.53
N MET A 11 -21.23 -7.26 -3.36
CA MET A 11 -19.98 -6.54 -3.13
C MET A 11 -18.84 -7.11 -3.97
N PHE A 12 -18.81 -8.43 -4.19
CA PHE A 12 -17.76 -9.06 -4.99
C PHE A 12 -17.84 -8.69 -6.49
N TYR A 13 -19.02 -8.37 -7.00
CA TYR A 13 -19.23 -8.02 -8.41
C TYR A 13 -19.15 -6.52 -8.70
N ASN A 14 -19.39 -5.68 -7.68
CA ASN A 14 -19.51 -4.21 -7.85
C ASN A 14 -18.31 -3.44 -7.25
N THR A 15 -17.24 -4.12 -6.89
CA THR A 15 -16.05 -3.50 -6.30
C THR A 15 -14.96 -3.34 -7.36
N ARG A 16 -14.45 -2.12 -7.55
CA ARG A 16 -13.33 -1.85 -8.47
C ARG A 16 -11.99 -2.24 -7.89
N LEU A 17 -11.80 -2.05 -6.58
CA LEU A 17 -10.56 -2.35 -5.88
C LEU A 17 -10.87 -2.82 -4.46
N PHE A 18 -10.22 -3.90 -4.04
CA PHE A 18 -10.19 -4.37 -2.66
C PHE A 18 -8.78 -4.14 -2.08
N HIS A 19 -8.70 -3.43 -0.97
CA HIS A 19 -7.44 -3.17 -0.26
C HIS A 19 -7.43 -3.85 1.10
N THR A 20 -6.29 -4.46 1.46
CA THR A 20 -6.00 -4.96 2.80
C THR A 20 -4.50 -4.87 3.10
N SER A 21 -4.11 -5.18 4.33
CA SER A 21 -2.72 -5.05 4.74
C SER A 21 -2.21 -6.23 5.57
N GLY A 22 -0.90 -6.30 5.73
CA GLY A 22 -0.23 -7.27 6.58
C GLY A 22 -0.65 -7.22 8.05
N ILE A 23 -1.20 -6.08 8.53
CA ILE A 23 -1.76 -5.99 9.89
C ILE A 23 -2.94 -6.96 10.01
N THR A 24 -3.88 -6.94 9.05
CA THR A 24 -5.05 -7.83 9.08
C THR A 24 -4.63 -9.29 9.03
N LEU A 25 -3.65 -9.64 8.20
CA LEU A 25 -3.10 -10.99 8.13
C LEU A 25 -2.36 -11.38 9.42
N GLY A 26 -1.61 -10.45 10.01
CA GLY A 26 -0.85 -10.66 11.24
C GLY A 26 -1.69 -10.85 12.49
N LEU A 27 -2.98 -10.45 12.48
CA LEU A 27 -3.92 -10.78 13.56
C LEU A 27 -4.16 -12.29 13.69
N GLY A 28 -3.87 -13.06 12.64
CA GLY A 28 -4.00 -14.52 12.66
C GLY A 28 -5.44 -15.01 12.73
N GLY A 29 -5.60 -16.30 13.01
CA GLY A 29 -6.90 -16.93 13.29
C GLY A 29 -7.96 -16.64 12.23
N ASN A 30 -9.14 -16.21 12.67
CA ASN A 30 -10.28 -15.94 11.80
C ASN A 30 -10.10 -14.70 10.90
N ALA A 31 -9.45 -13.64 11.42
CA ALA A 31 -9.21 -12.43 10.64
C ALA A 31 -8.30 -12.70 9.42
N GLN A 32 -7.24 -13.47 9.61
CA GLN A 32 -6.34 -13.87 8.54
C GLN A 32 -7.07 -14.70 7.47
N LYS A 33 -7.82 -15.73 7.89
CA LYS A 33 -8.59 -16.60 6.98
C LYS A 33 -9.59 -15.80 6.16
N PHE A 34 -10.37 -14.95 6.83
CA PHE A 34 -11.35 -14.09 6.20
C PHE A 34 -10.72 -13.15 5.15
N ALA A 35 -9.59 -12.49 5.49
CA ALA A 35 -8.91 -11.60 4.56
C ALA A 35 -8.39 -12.35 3.32
N ILE A 36 -7.81 -13.54 3.50
CA ILE A 36 -7.34 -14.38 2.37
C ILE A 36 -8.52 -14.82 1.48
N GLU A 37 -9.64 -15.21 2.07
CA GLU A 37 -10.85 -15.57 1.32
C GLU A 37 -11.42 -14.37 0.56
N CYS A 38 -11.45 -13.18 1.16
CA CYS A 38 -11.83 -11.94 0.49
C CYS A 38 -10.93 -11.65 -0.72
N ILE A 39 -9.60 -11.68 -0.55
CA ILE A 39 -8.64 -11.48 -1.64
C ILE A 39 -8.98 -12.39 -2.82
N ARG A 40 -9.16 -13.69 -2.58
CA ARG A 40 -9.45 -14.66 -3.63
C ARG A 40 -10.79 -14.37 -4.32
N LYS A 41 -11.87 -14.20 -3.54
CA LYS A 41 -13.21 -13.95 -4.08
C LYS A 41 -13.30 -12.65 -4.88
N PHE A 42 -12.71 -11.56 -4.39
CA PHE A 42 -12.66 -10.32 -5.15
C PHE A 42 -11.86 -10.50 -6.45
N LYS A 43 -10.71 -11.17 -6.38
CA LYS A 43 -9.88 -11.43 -7.58
C LYS A 43 -10.60 -12.28 -8.63
N GLU A 44 -11.30 -13.34 -8.20
CA GLU A 44 -12.11 -14.20 -9.07
C GLU A 44 -13.21 -13.44 -9.83
N ASN A 45 -13.67 -12.31 -9.28
CA ASN A 45 -14.68 -11.44 -9.88
C ASN A 45 -14.09 -10.22 -10.62
N GLY A 46 -12.77 -10.23 -10.87
CA GLY A 46 -12.12 -9.19 -11.67
C GLY A 46 -11.80 -7.88 -10.90
N THR A 47 -11.97 -7.88 -9.58
CA THR A 47 -11.61 -6.75 -8.73
C THR A 47 -10.08 -6.63 -8.65
N LEU A 48 -9.55 -5.41 -8.73
CA LEU A 48 -8.13 -5.15 -8.46
C LEU A 48 -7.84 -5.39 -6.99
N ILE A 49 -6.76 -6.11 -6.70
CA ILE A 49 -6.31 -6.37 -5.34
C ILE A 49 -5.10 -5.48 -5.02
N SER A 50 -5.25 -4.66 -3.99
CA SER A 50 -4.18 -3.85 -3.43
C SER A 50 -3.78 -4.38 -2.06
N PHE A 51 -2.48 -4.50 -1.83
CA PHE A 51 -1.94 -5.01 -0.57
C PHE A 51 -0.78 -4.16 -0.08
N ASP A 52 -0.83 -3.73 1.20
CA ASP A 52 0.28 -3.10 1.91
C ASP A 52 0.89 -4.08 2.91
N VAL A 53 2.18 -4.37 2.78
CA VAL A 53 2.89 -5.27 3.70
C VAL A 53 2.76 -4.81 5.15
N ASN A 54 2.89 -3.53 5.40
CA ASN A 54 2.66 -2.88 6.71
C ASN A 54 3.12 -3.74 7.90
N TYR A 55 4.37 -4.26 7.80
CA TYR A 55 4.90 -5.24 8.74
C TYR A 55 4.93 -4.74 10.17
N ARG A 56 4.50 -5.59 11.10
CA ARG A 56 4.51 -5.32 12.54
C ARG A 56 5.10 -6.50 13.29
N ALA A 57 6.33 -6.34 13.79
CA ALA A 57 7.05 -7.39 14.51
C ALA A 57 6.37 -7.87 15.81
N ASN A 58 5.43 -7.08 16.35
CA ASN A 58 4.64 -7.47 17.52
C ASN A 58 3.44 -8.37 17.19
N LEU A 59 3.08 -8.55 15.93
CA LEU A 59 1.99 -9.42 15.50
C LEU A 59 2.49 -10.81 15.07
N TRP A 60 3.62 -10.85 14.37
CA TRP A 60 4.19 -12.07 13.80
C TRP A 60 5.68 -11.91 13.51
N SER A 61 6.37 -13.04 13.37
CA SER A 61 7.78 -13.05 12.92
C SER A 61 7.90 -12.71 11.42
N GLY A 62 9.09 -12.35 10.98
CA GLY A 62 9.36 -12.11 9.57
C GLY A 62 9.11 -13.34 8.70
N GLU A 63 9.41 -14.54 9.21
CA GLU A 63 9.18 -15.80 8.50
C GLU A 63 7.68 -16.11 8.35
N GLU A 64 6.89 -15.95 9.42
CA GLU A 64 5.43 -16.12 9.36
C GLU A 64 4.79 -15.11 8.40
N ALA A 65 5.23 -13.84 8.48
CA ALA A 65 4.79 -12.78 7.57
C ALA A 65 5.09 -13.15 6.13
N ARG A 66 6.34 -13.52 5.83
CA ARG A 66 6.77 -13.94 4.50
C ARG A 66 5.90 -15.06 3.96
N LYS A 67 5.80 -16.17 4.69
CA LYS A 67 5.03 -17.36 4.26
C LYS A 67 3.57 -17.02 3.97
N CYS A 68 2.94 -16.23 4.83
CA CYS A 68 1.54 -15.83 4.66
C CYS A 68 1.39 -14.89 3.46
N ILE A 69 2.22 -13.85 3.36
CA ILE A 69 2.11 -12.85 2.29
C ILE A 69 2.44 -13.48 0.93
N GLU A 70 3.49 -14.29 0.81
CA GLU A 70 3.81 -15.00 -0.44
C GLU A 70 2.63 -15.85 -0.94
N SER A 71 1.81 -16.39 -0.04
CA SER A 71 0.61 -17.17 -0.44
C SER A 71 -0.48 -16.35 -1.11
N ILE A 72 -0.48 -15.03 -0.93
CA ILE A 72 -1.49 -14.12 -1.52
C ILE A 72 -0.94 -13.27 -2.67
N LEU A 73 0.39 -13.14 -2.82
CA LEU A 73 1.01 -12.35 -3.90
C LEU A 73 0.54 -12.76 -5.32
N PRO A 74 0.23 -14.04 -5.62
CA PRO A 74 -0.35 -14.42 -6.91
C PRO A 74 -1.70 -13.75 -7.26
N TYR A 75 -2.36 -13.14 -6.28
CA TYR A 75 -3.65 -12.46 -6.46
C TYR A 75 -3.52 -10.93 -6.46
N VAL A 76 -2.35 -10.38 -6.07
CA VAL A 76 -2.14 -8.95 -5.86
C VAL A 76 -1.80 -8.25 -7.17
N ASP A 77 -2.46 -7.11 -7.44
CA ASP A 77 -2.20 -6.26 -8.60
C ASP A 77 -1.35 -5.03 -8.24
N ILE A 78 -1.61 -4.43 -7.06
CA ILE A 78 -0.91 -3.23 -6.57
C ILE A 78 -0.29 -3.57 -5.22
N PHE A 79 1.02 -3.47 -5.13
CA PHE A 79 1.78 -3.90 -3.96
C PHE A 79 2.55 -2.74 -3.34
N PHE A 80 2.28 -2.48 -2.05
CA PHE A 80 3.00 -1.49 -1.26
C PHE A 80 3.98 -2.20 -0.34
N CYS A 81 5.27 -1.92 -0.52
CA CYS A 81 6.35 -2.50 0.28
C CYS A 81 7.56 -1.57 0.29
N SER A 82 7.99 -1.11 1.46
CA SER A 82 9.26 -0.38 1.55
C SER A 82 10.45 -1.30 1.26
N ALA A 83 11.55 -0.74 0.78
CA ALA A 83 12.77 -1.51 0.52
C ALA A 83 13.29 -2.22 1.78
N ASP A 84 13.22 -1.57 2.94
CA ASP A 84 13.65 -2.16 4.21
C ASP A 84 12.78 -3.35 4.61
N THR A 85 11.45 -3.22 4.44
CA THR A 85 10.52 -4.33 4.68
C THR A 85 10.77 -5.47 3.69
N ALA A 86 11.04 -5.17 2.42
CA ALA A 86 11.36 -6.17 1.41
C ALA A 86 12.63 -6.95 1.76
N ARG A 87 13.67 -6.26 2.22
CA ARG A 87 14.91 -6.89 2.69
C ARG A 87 14.68 -7.75 3.94
N LEU A 88 14.00 -7.18 4.93
CA LEU A 88 13.77 -7.84 6.22
C LEU A 88 12.86 -9.07 6.10
N THR A 89 11.76 -8.94 5.37
CA THR A 89 10.70 -9.97 5.34
C THR A 89 10.91 -10.96 4.21
N PHE A 90 11.30 -10.50 3.02
CA PHE A 90 11.40 -11.35 1.83
C PHE A 90 12.84 -11.69 1.44
N GLY A 91 13.85 -11.17 2.17
CA GLY A 91 15.26 -11.40 1.87
C GLY A 91 15.71 -10.78 0.56
N LYS A 92 14.99 -9.78 0.05
CA LYS A 92 15.37 -9.08 -1.18
C LYS A 92 16.67 -8.30 -0.99
N THR A 93 17.45 -8.16 -2.06
CA THR A 93 18.73 -7.44 -2.08
C THR A 93 18.76 -6.48 -3.27
N GLY A 94 19.72 -5.56 -3.30
CA GLY A 94 19.88 -4.59 -4.38
C GLY A 94 19.26 -3.23 -4.10
N THR A 95 19.13 -2.43 -5.15
CA THR A 95 18.50 -1.10 -5.11
C THR A 95 16.97 -1.22 -4.94
N ILE A 96 16.31 -0.11 -4.63
CA ILE A 96 14.84 -0.10 -4.51
C ILE A 96 14.17 -0.46 -5.84
N GLU A 97 14.74 0.00 -6.95
CA GLU A 97 14.27 -0.30 -8.30
C GLU A 97 14.39 -1.80 -8.63
N GLU A 98 15.54 -2.41 -8.32
CA GLU A 98 15.76 -3.84 -8.52
C GLU A 98 14.79 -4.66 -7.66
N ILE A 99 14.56 -4.26 -6.42
CA ILE A 99 13.61 -4.92 -5.51
C ILE A 99 12.18 -4.84 -6.08
N GLN A 100 11.73 -3.65 -6.52
CA GLN A 100 10.39 -3.49 -7.09
C GLN A 100 10.19 -4.34 -8.34
N LYS A 101 11.17 -4.30 -9.25
CA LYS A 101 11.13 -5.09 -10.48
C LYS A 101 11.08 -6.59 -10.20
N SER A 102 11.87 -7.07 -9.22
CA SER A 102 11.89 -8.49 -8.85
C SER A 102 10.55 -9.02 -8.35
N PHE A 103 9.74 -8.21 -7.68
CA PHE A 103 8.38 -8.62 -7.29
C PHE A 103 7.46 -8.81 -8.50
N CYS A 104 7.57 -7.94 -9.51
CA CYS A 104 6.79 -8.07 -10.74
C CYS A 104 7.27 -9.23 -11.64
N GLU A 105 8.54 -9.61 -11.56
CA GLU A 105 9.10 -10.77 -12.27
C GLU A 105 8.68 -12.10 -11.61
N GLU A 106 8.53 -12.13 -10.29
CA GLU A 106 8.18 -13.33 -9.53
C GLU A 106 6.66 -13.54 -9.42
N TYR A 107 5.88 -12.46 -9.44
CA TYR A 107 4.43 -12.49 -9.23
C TYR A 107 3.70 -11.63 -10.28
N PRO A 108 2.41 -11.87 -10.54
CA PRO A 108 1.62 -11.11 -11.51
C PRO A 108 1.24 -9.70 -11.01
N ILE A 109 2.16 -9.05 -10.29
CA ILE A 109 1.97 -7.70 -9.76
C ILE A 109 2.19 -6.68 -10.87
N SER A 110 1.22 -5.80 -11.07
CA SER A 110 1.28 -4.76 -12.11
C SER A 110 1.98 -3.49 -11.64
N VAL A 111 1.88 -3.16 -10.35
CA VAL A 111 2.43 -1.93 -9.77
C VAL A 111 3.03 -2.23 -8.40
N VAL A 112 4.27 -1.81 -8.19
CA VAL A 112 4.92 -1.82 -6.86
C VAL A 112 5.25 -0.41 -6.44
N ALA A 113 4.82 -0.02 -5.24
CA ALA A 113 5.08 1.29 -4.66
C ALA A 113 5.89 1.14 -3.36
N SER A 114 6.94 1.94 -3.23
CA SER A 114 7.82 1.96 -2.06
C SER A 114 8.00 3.38 -1.57
N THR A 115 7.82 3.59 -0.27
CA THR A 115 8.05 4.89 0.37
C THR A 115 9.45 4.96 0.96
N GLU A 116 10.04 6.14 0.91
CA GLU A 116 11.29 6.47 1.57
C GLU A 116 11.08 7.67 2.50
N ARG A 117 11.59 7.54 3.72
CA ARG A 117 11.51 8.58 4.72
C ARG A 117 12.86 8.78 5.38
N THR A 118 13.35 10.02 5.34
CA THR A 118 14.55 10.43 6.08
C THR A 118 14.17 11.24 7.31
N VAL A 119 14.63 10.83 8.47
CA VAL A 119 14.44 11.55 9.73
C VAL A 119 15.59 12.54 9.88
N ILE A 120 15.32 13.85 9.68
CA ILE A 120 16.31 14.93 9.88
C ILE A 120 16.41 15.21 11.38
N THR A 121 15.27 15.43 12.02
CA THR A 121 15.10 15.57 13.46
C THR A 121 13.81 14.86 13.90
N PRO A 122 13.55 14.65 15.19
CA PRO A 122 12.26 14.08 15.64
C PRO A 122 11.02 14.82 15.15
N LYS A 123 11.15 16.10 14.79
CA LYS A 123 10.08 16.97 14.32
C LYS A 123 10.20 17.40 12.85
N LYS A 124 11.22 16.91 12.13
CA LYS A 124 11.43 17.23 10.71
C LYS A 124 11.82 15.98 9.92
N HIS A 125 11.02 15.65 8.93
CA HIS A 125 11.26 14.52 8.06
C HIS A 125 11.24 14.93 6.59
N ASP A 126 12.01 14.23 5.76
CA ASP A 126 11.81 14.22 4.32
C ASP A 126 10.97 12.98 3.97
N PHE A 127 10.15 13.10 2.93
CA PHE A 127 9.31 12.02 2.44
C PHE A 127 9.27 12.01 0.92
N THR A 128 9.42 10.84 0.34
CA THR A 128 9.23 10.57 -1.08
C THR A 128 8.76 9.13 -1.29
N SER A 129 8.47 8.79 -2.52
CA SER A 129 8.20 7.42 -2.93
C SER A 129 8.68 7.18 -4.36
N ILE A 130 8.83 5.92 -4.70
CA ILE A 130 9.09 5.46 -6.06
C ILE A 130 8.05 4.39 -6.41
N ILE A 131 7.54 4.42 -7.63
CA ILE A 131 6.56 3.47 -8.14
C ILE A 131 7.12 2.84 -9.41
N TYR A 132 7.06 1.51 -9.50
CA TYR A 132 7.34 0.76 -10.71
C TYR A 132 6.05 0.24 -11.33
N SER A 133 5.87 0.48 -12.63
CA SER A 133 4.80 -0.07 -13.46
C SER A 133 5.36 -1.18 -14.34
N ALA A 134 4.97 -2.42 -14.11
CA ALA A 134 5.40 -3.55 -14.91
C ALA A 134 4.87 -3.48 -16.34
N LYS A 135 3.64 -2.94 -16.53
CA LYS A 135 3.04 -2.78 -17.86
C LYS A 135 3.84 -1.83 -18.76
N GLU A 136 4.44 -0.79 -18.15
CA GLU A 136 5.16 0.25 -18.87
C GLU A 136 6.67 0.07 -18.80
N ASP A 137 7.15 -0.91 -18.01
CA ASP A 137 8.55 -1.12 -17.62
C ASP A 137 9.22 0.20 -17.22
N ARG A 138 8.55 0.96 -16.33
CA ARG A 138 8.93 2.32 -16.01
C ARG A 138 8.84 2.61 -14.52
N TYR A 139 9.80 3.40 -14.03
CA TYR A 139 9.81 3.97 -12.69
C TYR A 139 9.27 5.40 -12.70
N TYR A 140 8.48 5.72 -11.69
CA TYR A 140 7.93 7.05 -11.42
C TYR A 140 8.48 7.54 -10.10
N SER A 141 9.02 8.75 -10.09
CA SER A 141 9.53 9.43 -8.90
C SER A 141 9.33 10.95 -9.05
N GLU A 142 9.32 11.66 -7.94
CA GLU A 142 9.29 13.12 -7.90
C GLU A 142 10.26 13.64 -6.86
N SER A 143 10.48 14.98 -6.85
CA SER A 143 11.29 15.63 -5.84
C SER A 143 10.72 15.37 -4.44
N PRO A 144 11.55 15.01 -3.45
CA PRO A 144 11.09 14.79 -2.09
C PRO A 144 10.40 16.01 -1.50
N TYR A 145 9.39 15.77 -0.67
CA TYR A 145 8.88 16.76 0.27
C TYR A 145 9.89 16.90 1.40
N ASN A 146 10.64 18.00 1.39
CA ASN A 146 11.75 18.21 2.30
C ASN A 146 11.31 18.97 3.56
N SER A 147 11.92 18.62 4.70
CA SER A 147 11.78 19.33 5.97
C SER A 147 10.32 19.48 6.43
N ILE A 148 9.49 18.47 6.20
CA ILE A 148 8.10 18.46 6.65
C ILE A 148 8.09 18.56 8.17
N ASP A 149 7.36 19.55 8.71
CA ASP A 149 7.12 19.67 10.16
C ASP A 149 6.20 18.55 10.63
N VAL A 150 6.71 17.71 11.55
CA VAL A 150 5.99 16.54 12.05
C VAL A 150 5.31 16.87 13.37
N VAL A 151 3.99 17.01 13.32
CA VAL A 151 3.11 17.10 14.49
C VAL A 151 2.76 15.70 14.99
N ASP A 152 2.34 14.83 14.07
CA ASP A 152 2.07 13.42 14.33
C ASP A 152 2.30 12.59 13.06
N ARG A 153 3.06 11.51 13.19
CA ARG A 153 3.40 10.63 12.07
C ARG A 153 2.48 9.41 11.94
N ILE A 154 1.63 9.15 12.96
CA ILE A 154 0.76 7.96 12.97
C ILE A 154 -0.20 8.04 11.79
N GLY A 155 -0.29 6.97 10.99
CA GLY A 155 -1.16 6.91 9.81
C GLY A 155 -0.58 7.55 8.54
N SER A 156 0.67 8.05 8.55
CA SER A 156 1.26 8.64 7.32
C SER A 156 1.44 7.63 6.19
N GLY A 157 1.72 6.36 6.51
CA GLY A 157 1.75 5.27 5.52
C GLY A 157 0.37 4.98 4.96
N ASP A 158 -0.65 4.91 5.83
CA ASP A 158 -2.03 4.66 5.39
C ASP A 158 -2.57 5.85 4.56
N ALA A 159 -2.18 7.09 4.91
CA ALA A 159 -2.49 8.28 4.13
C ALA A 159 -1.82 8.24 2.74
N TYR A 160 -0.54 7.82 2.67
CA TYR A 160 0.13 7.58 1.41
C TYR A 160 -0.64 6.58 0.54
N VAL A 161 -0.95 5.41 1.10
CA VAL A 161 -1.66 4.34 0.37
C VAL A 161 -3.02 4.84 -0.13
N SER A 162 -3.79 5.54 0.71
CA SER A 162 -5.11 6.04 0.31
C SER A 162 -5.03 7.08 -0.80
N GLY A 163 -4.09 8.04 -0.71
CA GLY A 163 -3.84 9.02 -1.77
C GLY A 163 -3.38 8.36 -3.07
N ALA A 164 -2.44 7.42 -2.98
CA ALA A 164 -1.94 6.68 -4.13
C ALA A 164 -3.04 5.89 -4.84
N LEU A 165 -3.85 5.16 -4.09
CA LEU A 165 -4.98 4.41 -4.66
C LEU A 165 -6.05 5.32 -5.25
N TYR A 166 -6.34 6.47 -4.63
CA TYR A 166 -7.23 7.48 -5.19
C TYR A 166 -6.71 8.00 -6.55
N GLY A 167 -5.45 8.42 -6.59
CA GLY A 167 -4.80 8.91 -7.82
C GLY A 167 -4.85 7.86 -8.95
N TYR A 168 -4.51 6.61 -8.63
CA TYR A 168 -4.55 5.51 -9.60
C TYR A 168 -5.97 5.22 -10.10
N LEU A 169 -6.95 5.09 -9.20
CA LEU A 169 -8.33 4.77 -9.58
C LEU A 169 -9.02 5.89 -10.36
N ARG A 170 -8.67 7.16 -10.09
CA ARG A 170 -9.26 8.32 -10.74
C ARG A 170 -8.67 8.57 -12.12
N HIS A 171 -7.36 8.37 -12.28
CA HIS A 171 -6.64 8.79 -13.49
C HIS A 171 -6.08 7.61 -14.30
N HIS A 172 -6.06 6.38 -13.74
CA HIS A 172 -5.41 5.21 -14.33
C HIS A 172 -3.94 5.45 -14.72
N ASP A 173 -3.23 6.20 -13.87
CA ASP A 173 -1.91 6.75 -14.14
C ASP A 173 -1.00 6.64 -12.91
N CYS A 174 0.21 6.08 -13.08
CA CYS A 174 1.16 5.88 -12.00
C CYS A 174 1.82 7.18 -11.53
N GLN A 175 1.91 8.20 -12.40
CA GLN A 175 2.39 9.53 -11.98
C GLN A 175 1.38 10.18 -11.02
N LYS A 176 0.10 10.10 -11.32
CA LYS A 176 -0.95 10.59 -10.41
C LYS A 176 -1.03 9.78 -9.12
N MET A 177 -0.83 8.46 -9.19
CA MET A 177 -0.69 7.61 -8.01
C MET A 177 0.43 8.14 -7.09
N LEU A 178 1.59 8.46 -7.65
CA LEU A 178 2.76 8.99 -6.94
C LEU A 178 2.45 10.35 -6.29
N GLU A 179 1.97 11.32 -7.09
CA GLU A 179 1.70 12.69 -6.67
C GLU A 179 0.68 12.75 -5.51
N TYR A 180 -0.46 12.08 -5.65
CA TYR A 180 -1.49 12.05 -4.61
C TYR A 180 -1.00 11.31 -3.35
N GLY A 181 -0.26 10.22 -3.51
CA GLY A 181 0.30 9.47 -2.39
C GLY A 181 1.25 10.33 -1.55
N ASN A 182 2.23 10.95 -2.19
CA ASN A 182 3.23 11.78 -1.52
C ASN A 182 2.59 13.02 -0.86
N ALA A 183 1.67 13.69 -1.55
CA ALA A 183 0.96 14.85 -1.00
C ALA A 183 0.17 14.49 0.26
N MET A 184 -0.59 13.38 0.23
CA MET A 184 -1.38 12.93 1.38
C MET A 184 -0.50 12.52 2.55
N ALA A 185 0.63 11.86 2.32
CA ALA A 185 1.59 11.55 3.38
C ALA A 185 2.18 12.82 3.99
N ALA A 186 2.57 13.81 3.17
CA ALA A 186 3.11 15.08 3.64
C ALA A 186 2.10 15.86 4.49
N ILE A 187 0.85 15.98 4.03
CA ILE A 187 -0.24 16.63 4.76
C ILE A 187 -0.48 15.91 6.11
N LYS A 188 -0.48 14.58 6.10
CA LYS A 188 -0.73 13.80 7.33
C LYS A 188 0.29 14.09 8.44
N HIS A 189 1.53 14.38 8.12
CA HIS A 189 2.53 14.73 9.13
C HIS A 189 2.18 15.99 9.92
N SER A 190 1.42 16.92 9.34
CA SER A 190 1.00 18.18 9.96
C SER A 190 -0.31 18.09 10.78
N VAL A 191 -0.97 16.93 10.80
CA VAL A 191 -2.28 16.72 11.43
C VAL A 191 -2.17 15.70 12.56
N ILE A 192 -2.80 16.00 13.72
CA ILE A 192 -2.90 15.08 14.86
C ILE A 192 -3.89 13.96 14.52
N GLY A 193 -3.58 12.73 14.94
CA GLY A 193 -4.43 11.55 14.75
C GLY A 193 -4.14 10.81 13.44
N ALA A 194 -4.74 9.64 13.29
CA ALA A 194 -4.44 8.72 12.19
C ALA A 194 -5.10 9.12 10.86
N MET A 195 -6.15 9.94 10.88
CA MET A 195 -6.92 10.31 9.68
C MET A 195 -6.77 11.79 9.35
N VAL A 196 -6.71 12.09 8.06
CA VAL A 196 -6.78 13.45 7.52
C VAL A 196 -8.20 13.66 7.01
N PHE A 197 -8.88 14.67 7.53
CA PHE A 197 -10.11 15.17 6.94
C PHE A 197 -9.81 16.47 6.21
N THR A 198 -9.94 16.48 4.90
CA THR A 198 -9.95 17.71 4.11
C THR A 198 -11.41 18.02 3.78
N PRO A 199 -12.02 19.01 4.46
CA PRO A 199 -13.43 19.35 4.21
C PRO A 199 -13.68 19.92 2.82
N ASP A 200 -12.63 20.32 2.12
CA ASP A 200 -12.68 21.05 0.85
C ASP A 200 -11.94 20.31 -0.26
N LEU A 201 -12.18 19.02 -0.48
CA LEU A 201 -11.99 18.49 -1.82
C LEU A 201 -13.07 19.12 -2.71
N PRO A 202 -12.72 19.91 -3.75
CA PRO A 202 -13.72 20.47 -4.62
C PRO A 202 -14.59 19.34 -5.16
N PRO A 203 -15.93 19.54 -5.24
CA PRO A 203 -16.78 18.56 -5.87
C PRO A 203 -16.25 18.30 -7.27
N ASP A 204 -16.19 17.02 -7.63
CA ASP A 204 -15.81 16.60 -8.97
C ASP A 204 -16.57 17.45 -10.00
N THR A 205 -15.86 18.38 -10.63
CA THR A 205 -16.39 19.03 -11.83
C THR A 205 -16.31 18.00 -12.95
N PRO A 206 -17.41 17.75 -13.65
CA PRO A 206 -17.51 16.71 -14.66
C PRO A 206 -16.55 16.91 -15.83
#